data_cd1dd1e434cce409287a7a2c9c2aac61
#
_entry.id   cd1dd1e434cce409287a7a2c9c2aac61
#
_cell.length_a   1.000
_cell.length_b   1.000
_cell.length_c   1.000
_cell.angle_alpha   90.00
_cell.angle_beta   90.00
_cell.angle_gamma   90.00
#
_symmetry.space_group_name_H-M   'P 1'
#
loop_
_entity.id
_entity.type
_entity.pdbx_description
1 polymer ?
#
loop_
_entity_poly.entity_id
_entity_poly.type
_entity_poly.pdbx_seq_one_letter_code
_entity_poly.pdbx_strand_id
1 'polypeptide(L)'
;MKPFASTILTLTLITGATAQDLKTNTIGTDIAALLFGGIAAEYKKLINDGKNEIGVGGGMFNMSDDATWTGGWAYYRIYKNGNGEGVFYTVGGGAGPTSWDYTPDGGTKETIEEMLIWPQAVIGKRWNMSSGLTVSPFIGVGYMLGELKASDGTYLELPDGSKADGGLTPNFGIEVGYMF
;
A
#
# COMPACT_ATOMS: atom_id res chain seq x y z
N MET A 1 -7.82 -22.73 15.78
CA MET A 1 -8.46 -22.04 14.65
C MET A 1 -9.47 -21.03 15.19
N LYS A 2 -9.14 -19.75 15.19
CA LYS A 2 -10.07 -18.69 15.57
C LYS A 2 -10.84 -18.26 14.30
N PRO A 3 -12.18 -18.07 14.35
CA PRO A 3 -12.94 -17.68 13.17
C PRO A 3 -12.59 -16.23 12.80
N PHE A 4 -12.13 -16.01 11.57
CA PHE A 4 -12.00 -14.69 10.98
C PHE A 4 -13.40 -14.07 10.86
N ALA A 5 -13.65 -13.03 11.63
CA ALA A 5 -14.82 -12.18 11.43
C ALA A 5 -14.60 -11.37 10.16
N SER A 6 -15.22 -11.79 9.06
CA SER A 6 -15.29 -11.00 7.83
C SER A 6 -16.09 -9.73 8.09
N THR A 7 -15.39 -8.64 8.35
CA THR A 7 -16.00 -7.32 8.34
C THR A 7 -16.14 -6.89 6.89
N ILE A 8 -17.29 -7.17 6.29
CA ILE A 8 -17.67 -6.65 4.99
C ILE A 8 -17.90 -5.14 5.17
N LEU A 9 -16.93 -4.35 4.74
CA LEU A 9 -17.08 -2.91 4.64
C LEU A 9 -18.06 -2.63 3.49
N THR A 10 -19.32 -2.37 3.82
CA THR A 10 -20.34 -1.98 2.84
C THR A 10 -20.04 -0.55 2.39
N LEU A 11 -19.41 -0.42 1.25
CA LEU A 11 -19.19 0.86 0.59
C LEU A 11 -20.54 1.34 0.03
N THR A 12 -21.19 2.27 0.72
CA THR A 12 -22.42 2.90 0.25
C THR A 12 -22.07 3.80 -0.93
N LEU A 13 -22.39 3.37 -2.14
CA LEU A 13 -22.26 4.15 -3.36
C LEU A 13 -23.27 5.29 -3.35
N ILE A 14 -22.79 6.51 -3.13
CA ILE A 14 -23.59 7.71 -3.38
C ILE A 14 -23.55 7.99 -4.88
N THR A 15 -24.58 7.56 -5.58
CA THR A 15 -24.79 7.89 -6.99
C THR A 15 -25.45 9.28 -7.07
N GLY A 16 -24.65 10.31 -7.25
CA GLY A 16 -25.10 11.64 -7.65
C GLY A 16 -24.51 11.98 -9.02
N ALA A 17 -25.18 11.54 -10.09
CA ALA A 17 -24.75 11.87 -11.44
C ALA A 17 -25.52 13.11 -11.93
N THR A 18 -24.85 14.25 -12.03
CA THR A 18 -25.23 15.29 -12.97
C THR A 18 -23.99 16.02 -13.43
N ALA A 19 -23.87 16.19 -14.76
CA ALA A 19 -22.84 16.88 -15.52
C ALA A 19 -21.51 16.14 -15.69
N GLN A 20 -20.98 16.26 -16.87
CA GLN A 20 -19.70 15.77 -17.37
C GLN A 20 -18.48 16.44 -16.67
N ASP A 21 -18.52 16.55 -15.35
CA ASP A 21 -17.35 16.93 -14.58
C ASP A 21 -16.39 15.73 -14.57
N LEU A 22 -15.17 15.96 -15.00
CA LEU A 22 -14.08 15.00 -14.92
C LEU A 22 -14.07 14.44 -13.50
N LYS A 23 -14.40 13.17 -13.36
CA LYS A 23 -14.30 12.47 -12.08
C LYS A 23 -12.86 12.58 -11.62
N THR A 24 -12.64 13.25 -10.52
CA THR A 24 -11.28 13.59 -10.07
C THR A 24 -10.86 12.86 -8.80
N ASN A 25 -11.80 12.21 -8.14
CA ASN A 25 -11.57 11.53 -6.88
C ASN A 25 -11.63 10.02 -7.10
N THR A 26 -10.75 9.28 -6.44
CA THR A 26 -10.73 7.82 -6.48
C THR A 26 -10.59 7.28 -5.06
N ILE A 27 -11.40 6.29 -4.71
CA ILE A 27 -11.16 5.43 -3.56
C ILE A 27 -10.68 4.09 -4.09
N GLY A 28 -9.65 3.52 -3.47
CA GLY A 28 -9.08 2.27 -3.93
C GLY A 28 -8.35 1.48 -2.85
N THR A 29 -7.79 0.37 -3.29
CA THR A 29 -6.93 -0.49 -2.49
C THR A 29 -5.87 -1.12 -3.38
N ASP A 30 -4.77 -1.57 -2.79
CA ASP A 30 -3.82 -2.46 -3.45
C ASP A 30 -4.25 -3.91 -3.22
N ILE A 31 -4.42 -4.66 -4.31
CA ILE A 31 -4.79 -6.08 -4.24
C ILE A 31 -3.68 -6.89 -3.56
N ALA A 32 -2.42 -6.52 -3.71
CA ALA A 32 -1.32 -7.19 -3.03
C ALA A 32 -1.50 -7.18 -1.51
N ALA A 33 -1.95 -6.05 -0.94
CA ALA A 33 -2.27 -5.98 0.49
C ALA A 33 -3.28 -7.04 0.93
N LEU A 34 -4.32 -7.26 0.13
CA LEU A 34 -5.35 -8.27 0.42
C LEU A 34 -4.80 -9.70 0.31
N LEU A 35 -3.92 -9.97 -0.65
CA LEU A 35 -3.30 -11.29 -0.85
C LEU A 35 -2.36 -11.66 0.31
N PHE A 36 -1.71 -10.68 0.92
CA PHE A 36 -0.86 -10.86 2.11
C PHE A 36 -1.64 -10.75 3.43
N GLY A 37 -2.96 -10.93 3.41
CA GLY A 37 -3.80 -10.94 4.61
C GLY A 37 -3.95 -9.58 5.28
N GLY A 38 -3.68 -8.50 4.55
CA GLY A 38 -3.81 -7.13 5.02
C GLY A 38 -5.14 -6.47 4.63
N ILE A 39 -5.34 -5.29 5.16
CA ILE A 39 -6.42 -4.38 4.78
C ILE A 39 -5.80 -3.03 4.47
N ALA A 40 -6.07 -2.50 3.30
CA ALA A 40 -5.58 -1.21 2.85
C ALA A 40 -6.70 -0.40 2.20
N ALA A 41 -6.69 0.90 2.42
CA ALA A 41 -7.58 1.82 1.73
C ALA A 41 -6.81 3.10 1.38
N GLU A 42 -7.09 3.66 0.23
CA GLU A 42 -6.49 4.90 -0.22
C GLU A 42 -7.51 5.83 -0.88
N TYR A 43 -7.28 7.10 -0.71
CA TYR A 43 -7.99 8.16 -1.42
C TYR A 43 -6.99 8.90 -2.33
N LYS A 44 -7.42 9.14 -3.56
CA LYS A 44 -6.63 9.81 -4.60
C LYS A 44 -7.42 10.97 -5.17
N LYS A 45 -6.73 12.03 -5.50
CA LYS A 45 -7.30 13.20 -6.16
C LYS A 45 -6.47 13.63 -7.35
N LEU A 46 -7.11 13.66 -8.53
CA LEU A 46 -6.51 14.25 -9.72
C LEU A 46 -6.47 15.76 -9.58
N ILE A 47 -5.35 16.35 -9.96
CA ILE A 47 -5.11 17.79 -9.99
C ILE A 47 -4.49 18.20 -11.33
N ASN A 48 -4.37 19.49 -11.59
CA ASN A 48 -3.76 20.02 -12.81
C ASN A 48 -4.35 19.39 -14.10
N ASP A 49 -5.69 19.40 -14.22
CA ASP A 49 -6.43 18.84 -15.35
C ASP A 49 -6.10 17.35 -15.61
N GLY A 50 -5.93 16.59 -14.55
CA GLY A 50 -5.65 15.16 -14.61
C GLY A 50 -4.20 14.80 -14.97
N LYS A 51 -3.30 15.77 -15.04
CA LYS A 51 -1.86 15.50 -15.27
C LYS A 51 -1.16 14.90 -14.06
N ASN A 52 -1.68 15.22 -12.88
CA ASN A 52 -1.08 14.83 -11.62
C ASN A 52 -2.14 14.23 -10.68
N GLU A 53 -1.70 13.47 -9.71
CA GLU A 53 -2.54 12.90 -8.66
C GLU A 53 -1.80 12.94 -7.32
N ILE A 54 -2.53 13.29 -6.29
CA ILE A 54 -2.09 13.13 -4.90
C ILE A 54 -2.88 11.96 -4.32
N GLY A 55 -2.19 11.03 -3.69
CA GLY A 55 -2.80 9.91 -2.98
C GLY A 55 -2.37 9.88 -1.52
N VAL A 56 -3.31 9.49 -0.66
CA VAL A 56 -3.08 9.21 0.75
C VAL A 56 -3.81 7.93 1.13
N GLY A 57 -3.21 7.12 1.95
CA GLY A 57 -3.82 5.86 2.36
C GLY A 57 -3.31 5.39 3.70
N GLY A 58 -3.87 4.29 4.15
CA GLY A 58 -3.46 3.60 5.35
C GLY A 58 -3.93 2.15 5.33
N GLY A 59 -3.30 1.35 6.17
CA GLY A 59 -3.62 -0.06 6.23
C GLY A 59 -2.84 -0.82 7.29
N MET A 60 -3.11 -2.10 7.30
CA MET A 60 -2.43 -3.09 8.13
C MET A 60 -2.08 -4.28 7.25
N PHE A 61 -0.84 -4.73 7.29
CA PHE A 61 -0.36 -5.88 6.52
C PHE A 61 0.34 -6.87 7.43
N ASN A 62 0.12 -8.15 7.18
CA ASN A 62 0.94 -9.20 7.77
C ASN A 62 2.22 -9.31 6.92
N MET A 63 3.36 -8.96 7.52
CA MET A 63 4.68 -9.12 6.88
C MET A 63 5.16 -10.57 6.96
N SER A 64 4.68 -11.29 7.98
CA SER A 64 4.82 -12.74 8.18
C SER A 64 3.70 -13.21 9.10
N ASP A 65 3.69 -14.51 9.47
CA ASP A 65 2.72 -15.06 10.43
C ASP A 65 2.78 -14.38 11.80
N ASP A 66 3.96 -13.90 12.19
CA ASP A 66 4.25 -13.32 13.50
C ASP A 66 4.55 -11.81 13.46
N ALA A 67 4.47 -11.17 12.28
CA ALA A 67 4.79 -9.76 12.12
C ALA A 67 3.69 -8.98 11.40
N THR A 68 3.31 -7.85 11.98
CA THR A 68 2.28 -6.97 11.43
C THR A 68 2.79 -5.53 11.34
N TRP A 69 2.65 -4.92 10.19
CA TRP A 69 2.83 -3.49 9.99
C TRP A 69 1.46 -2.78 9.99
N THR A 70 1.39 -1.62 10.63
CA THR A 70 0.22 -0.74 10.57
C THR A 70 0.69 0.66 10.31
N GLY A 71 0.14 1.34 9.30
CA GLY A 71 0.62 2.68 9.01
C GLY A 71 -0.14 3.37 7.89
N GLY A 72 0.45 4.45 7.42
CA GLY A 72 -0.09 5.25 6.33
C GLY A 72 0.97 5.60 5.30
N TRP A 73 0.49 6.03 4.15
CA TRP A 73 1.35 6.48 3.05
C TRP A 73 0.75 7.69 2.35
N ALA A 74 1.65 8.43 1.68
CA ALA A 74 1.27 9.50 0.79
C ALA A 74 2.19 9.50 -0.43
N TYR A 75 1.65 9.93 -1.56
CA TYR A 75 2.43 10.00 -2.78
C TYR A 75 1.96 11.09 -3.73
N TYR A 76 2.84 11.43 -4.65
CA TYR A 76 2.59 12.28 -5.80
C TYR A 76 2.83 11.49 -7.08
N ARG A 77 1.88 11.53 -7.99
CA ARG A 77 1.89 10.79 -9.25
C ARG A 77 1.78 11.75 -10.44
N ILE A 78 2.53 11.49 -11.49
CA ILE A 78 2.55 12.25 -12.74
C ILE A 78 2.11 11.32 -13.87
N TYR A 79 1.09 11.71 -14.63
CA TYR A 79 0.63 10.99 -15.81
C TYR A 79 1.27 11.55 -17.07
N LYS A 80 1.86 10.67 -17.90
CA LYS A 80 2.52 11.06 -19.14
C LYS A 80 1.57 11.74 -20.12
N ASN A 81 0.32 11.27 -20.21
CA ASN A 81 -0.66 11.72 -21.20
C ASN A 81 -1.73 12.67 -20.60
N GLY A 82 -1.70 12.93 -19.30
CA GLY A 82 -2.77 13.66 -18.60
C GLY A 82 -4.04 12.79 -18.41
N ASN A 83 -5.13 13.41 -17.94
CA ASN A 83 -6.46 12.79 -17.72
C ASN A 83 -6.50 11.66 -16.67
N GLY A 84 -5.44 11.49 -15.86
CA GLY A 84 -5.38 10.43 -14.86
C GLY A 84 -5.39 9.02 -15.45
N GLU A 85 -4.92 8.86 -16.69
CA GLU A 85 -4.88 7.60 -17.41
C GLU A 85 -3.54 7.37 -18.12
N GLY A 86 -3.23 6.13 -18.45
CA GLY A 86 -2.03 5.77 -19.16
C GLY A 86 -0.83 5.57 -18.23
N VAL A 87 0.37 5.75 -18.78
CA VAL A 87 1.63 5.57 -18.05
C VAL A 87 1.79 6.68 -17.02
N PHE A 88 2.20 6.29 -15.81
CA PHE A 88 2.47 7.20 -14.72
C PHE A 88 3.81 6.90 -14.02
N TYR A 89 4.31 7.91 -13.34
CA TYR A 89 5.45 7.86 -12.42
C TYR A 89 4.97 8.34 -11.06
N THR A 90 5.35 7.65 -10.00
CA THR A 90 4.95 7.99 -8.62
C THR A 90 6.19 8.08 -7.75
N VAL A 91 6.22 9.10 -6.90
CA VAL A 91 7.15 9.22 -5.79
C VAL A 91 6.36 9.42 -4.51
N GLY A 92 6.80 8.79 -3.44
CA GLY A 92 6.09 8.87 -2.17
C GLY A 92 6.71 8.00 -1.11
N GLY A 93 5.93 7.63 -0.14
CA GLY A 93 6.38 6.72 0.91
C GLY A 93 5.33 6.51 1.96
N GLY A 94 5.59 5.52 2.80
CA GLY A 94 4.79 5.19 3.96
C GLY A 94 5.61 5.21 5.24
N ALA A 95 4.91 5.25 6.35
CA ALA A 95 5.51 5.10 7.68
C ALA A 95 4.49 4.45 8.62
N GLY A 96 4.99 3.63 9.54
CA GLY A 96 4.14 3.03 10.55
C GLY A 96 4.88 2.08 11.48
N PRO A 97 4.33 1.84 12.67
CA PRO A 97 4.85 0.84 13.58
C PRO A 97 4.69 -0.57 13.01
N THR A 98 5.70 -1.37 13.25
CA THR A 98 5.70 -2.80 12.98
C THR A 98 5.89 -3.52 14.31
N SER A 99 5.09 -4.56 14.55
CA SER A 99 5.21 -5.45 15.69
C SER A 99 5.58 -6.84 15.20
N TRP A 100 6.62 -7.42 15.76
CA TRP A 100 7.10 -8.78 15.45
C TRP A 100 7.25 -9.59 16.73
N ASP A 101 6.53 -10.70 16.79
CA ASP A 101 6.60 -11.68 17.86
C ASP A 101 7.64 -12.76 17.52
N TYR A 102 8.78 -12.73 18.18
CA TYR A 102 9.89 -13.64 17.97
C TYR A 102 10.12 -14.55 19.18
N THR A 103 10.40 -15.82 18.92
CA THR A 103 10.77 -16.77 19.96
C THR A 103 12.07 -17.47 19.55
N PRO A 104 13.21 -17.15 20.19
CA PRO A 104 14.47 -17.84 19.93
C PRO A 104 14.41 -19.30 20.37
N ASP A 105 15.27 -20.15 19.80
CA ASP A 105 15.36 -21.58 20.15
C ASP A 105 15.62 -21.75 21.64
N GLY A 106 14.65 -22.34 22.36
CA GLY A 106 14.74 -22.57 23.81
C GLY A 106 14.64 -21.31 24.68
N GLY A 107 14.32 -20.17 24.09
CA GLY A 107 14.21 -18.89 24.76
C GLY A 107 12.78 -18.47 25.13
N THR A 108 12.68 -17.29 25.69
CA THR A 108 11.38 -16.63 25.98
C THR A 108 10.95 -15.80 24.78
N LYS A 109 9.65 -15.81 24.48
CA LYS A 109 9.05 -14.95 23.45
C LYS A 109 9.36 -13.48 23.77
N GLU A 110 9.81 -12.74 22.75
CA GLU A 110 9.96 -11.28 22.77
C GLU A 110 9.09 -10.64 21.69
N THR A 111 8.58 -9.46 21.97
CA THR A 111 7.89 -8.65 20.97
C THR A 111 8.77 -7.45 20.63
N ILE A 112 9.13 -7.33 19.36
CA ILE A 112 9.92 -6.24 18.81
C ILE A 112 8.96 -5.25 18.17
N GLU A 113 9.05 -3.98 18.56
CA GLU A 113 8.28 -2.89 17.97
C GLU A 113 9.23 -1.86 17.39
N GLU A 114 9.09 -1.59 16.09
CA GLU A 114 9.92 -0.64 15.37
C GLU A 114 9.10 0.22 14.40
N MET A 115 9.54 1.46 14.22
CA MET A 115 8.97 2.36 13.22
C MET A 115 9.68 2.15 11.88
N LEU A 116 8.97 1.62 10.90
CA LEU A 116 9.47 1.53 9.54
C LEU A 116 9.04 2.72 8.72
N ILE A 117 9.96 3.27 7.93
CA ILE A 117 9.73 4.35 6.96
C ILE A 117 10.15 3.83 5.59
N TRP A 118 9.37 4.16 4.58
CA TRP A 118 9.43 3.49 3.28
C TRP A 118 9.30 4.48 2.12
N PRO A 119 10.30 5.32 1.82
CA PRO A 119 10.31 6.08 0.58
C PRO A 119 10.32 5.13 -0.63
N GLN A 120 9.60 5.51 -1.68
CA GLN A 120 9.45 4.67 -2.87
C GLN A 120 9.31 5.48 -4.15
N ALA A 121 9.71 4.86 -5.26
CA ALA A 121 9.45 5.35 -6.59
C ALA A 121 8.98 4.21 -7.49
N VAL A 122 7.87 4.42 -8.19
CA VAL A 122 7.28 3.39 -9.06
C VAL A 122 6.87 3.96 -10.41
N ILE A 123 6.84 3.09 -11.40
CA ILE A 123 6.25 3.32 -12.71
C ILE A 123 5.08 2.35 -12.89
N GLY A 124 4.01 2.81 -13.50
CA GLY A 124 2.85 1.97 -13.75
C GLY A 124 2.01 2.46 -14.92
N LYS A 125 0.89 1.80 -15.11
CA LYS A 125 -0.11 2.19 -16.10
C LYS A 125 -1.51 2.07 -15.52
N ARG A 126 -2.31 3.14 -15.63
CA ARG A 126 -3.72 3.13 -15.23
C ARG A 126 -4.61 2.98 -16.46
N TRP A 127 -5.64 2.17 -16.30
CA TRP A 127 -6.81 2.11 -17.18
C TRP A 127 -8.04 2.58 -16.41
N ASN A 128 -8.80 3.47 -17.01
CA ASN A 128 -10.08 3.95 -16.51
C ASN A 128 -11.20 3.32 -17.33
N MET A 129 -12.12 2.63 -16.68
CA MET A 129 -13.29 2.04 -17.32
C MET A 129 -14.45 3.01 -17.28
N SER A 130 -15.36 2.91 -18.23
CA SER A 130 -16.56 3.77 -18.31
C SER A 130 -17.45 3.67 -17.05
N SER A 131 -17.39 2.57 -16.34
CA SER A 131 -18.07 2.36 -15.06
C SER A 131 -17.51 3.21 -13.91
N GLY A 132 -16.31 3.80 -14.08
CA GLY A 132 -15.55 4.45 -13.01
C GLY A 132 -14.53 3.54 -12.34
N LEU A 133 -14.54 2.24 -12.66
CA LEU A 133 -13.50 1.32 -12.15
C LEU A 133 -12.14 1.70 -12.74
N THR A 134 -11.10 1.69 -11.90
CA THR A 134 -9.70 1.90 -12.31
C THR A 134 -8.85 0.71 -11.93
N VAL A 135 -7.90 0.36 -12.79
CA VAL A 135 -6.90 -0.69 -12.53
C VAL A 135 -5.53 -0.14 -12.87
N SER A 136 -4.58 -0.31 -11.97
CA SER A 136 -3.25 0.31 -12.07
C SER A 136 -2.15 -0.65 -11.62
N PRO A 137 -1.65 -1.57 -12.46
CA PRO A 137 -0.43 -2.29 -12.16
C PRO A 137 0.76 -1.34 -12.13
N PHE A 138 1.68 -1.62 -11.23
CA PHE A 138 2.93 -0.86 -11.08
C PHE A 138 4.09 -1.75 -10.66
N ILE A 139 5.29 -1.23 -10.91
CA ILE A 139 6.56 -1.81 -10.46
C ILE A 139 7.52 -0.67 -10.11
N GLY A 140 8.39 -0.90 -9.15
CA GLY A 140 9.39 0.07 -8.75
C GLY A 140 10.28 -0.42 -7.63
N VAL A 141 10.80 0.53 -6.90
CA VAL A 141 11.69 0.30 -5.77
C VAL A 141 11.28 1.14 -4.58
N GLY A 142 11.42 0.57 -3.40
CA GLY A 142 11.39 1.28 -2.13
C GLY A 142 12.73 1.20 -1.43
N TYR A 143 12.90 1.99 -0.40
CA TYR A 143 14.02 1.89 0.51
C TYR A 143 13.48 1.81 1.93
N MET A 144 13.68 0.69 2.60
CA MET A 144 13.24 0.51 3.97
C MET A 144 14.24 1.16 4.93
N LEU A 145 13.75 2.10 5.72
CA LEU A 145 14.44 2.71 6.84
C LEU A 145 13.89 2.11 8.13
N GLY A 146 14.77 1.64 8.99
CA GLY A 146 14.47 0.84 10.15
C GLY A 146 14.84 -0.62 9.94
N GLU A 147 14.98 -1.36 11.02
CA GLU A 147 15.32 -2.77 11.01
C GLU A 147 14.46 -3.52 12.03
N LEU A 148 14.04 -4.74 11.71
CA LEU A 148 13.39 -5.64 12.66
C LEU A 148 14.38 -6.71 13.06
N LYS A 149 15.01 -6.49 14.21
CA LYS A 149 16.10 -7.32 14.72
C LYS A 149 15.83 -7.71 16.16
N ALA A 150 15.88 -9.01 16.43
CA ALA A 150 15.74 -9.58 17.75
C ALA A 150 17.00 -9.36 18.62
N SER A 151 16.88 -9.56 19.92
CA SER A 151 17.97 -9.36 20.89
C SER A 151 19.16 -10.28 20.63
N ASP A 152 18.97 -11.46 20.04
CA ASP A 152 20.00 -12.40 19.65
C ASP A 152 20.68 -12.08 18.31
N GLY A 153 20.23 -11.00 17.63
CA GLY A 153 20.76 -10.56 16.35
C GLY A 153 20.04 -11.12 15.13
N THR A 154 18.99 -11.92 15.31
CA THR A 154 18.15 -12.45 14.22
C THR A 154 17.29 -11.33 13.61
N TYR A 155 17.23 -11.28 12.28
CA TYR A 155 16.34 -10.35 11.55
C TYR A 155 15.06 -11.04 11.12
N LEU A 156 13.96 -10.28 11.09
CA LEU A 156 12.71 -10.73 10.47
C LEU A 156 12.96 -11.07 8.99
N GLU A 157 12.50 -12.23 8.55
CA GLU A 157 12.47 -12.62 7.15
C GLU A 157 11.16 -12.15 6.49
N LEU A 158 11.28 -11.41 5.39
CA LEU A 158 10.15 -10.89 4.63
C LEU A 158 9.59 -11.98 3.68
N PRO A 159 8.34 -11.82 3.17
CA PRO A 159 7.71 -12.80 2.29
C PRO A 159 8.48 -13.10 0.99
N ASP A 160 9.36 -12.21 0.56
CA ASP A 160 10.23 -12.38 -0.60
C ASP A 160 11.56 -13.09 -0.27
N GLY A 161 11.76 -13.51 0.99
CA GLY A 161 12.97 -14.16 1.50
C GLY A 161 14.11 -13.19 1.82
N SER A 162 13.90 -11.89 1.70
CA SER A 162 14.86 -10.88 2.17
C SER A 162 14.74 -10.66 3.67
N LYS A 163 15.76 -10.03 4.26
CA LYS A 163 15.75 -9.67 5.67
C LYS A 163 15.24 -8.25 5.87
N ALA A 164 14.54 -8.02 6.98
CA ALA A 164 14.14 -6.68 7.41
C ALA A 164 15.32 -5.94 8.10
N ASP A 165 16.43 -5.82 7.38
CA ASP A 165 17.68 -5.17 7.82
C ASP A 165 17.87 -3.76 7.22
N GLY A 166 16.81 -3.22 6.63
CA GLY A 166 16.85 -1.98 5.87
C GLY A 166 17.35 -2.18 4.44
N GLY A 167 17.25 -1.14 3.63
CA GLY A 167 17.80 -1.14 2.27
C GLY A 167 16.76 -1.16 1.15
N LEU A 168 17.25 -1.44 -0.05
CA LEU A 168 16.40 -1.47 -1.25
C LEU A 168 15.47 -2.67 -1.24
N THR A 169 14.20 -2.41 -1.49
CA THR A 169 13.16 -3.44 -1.61
C THR A 169 12.45 -3.30 -2.96
N PRO A 170 12.13 -4.42 -3.64
CA PRO A 170 11.25 -4.36 -4.79
C PRO A 170 9.86 -3.88 -4.35
N ASN A 171 9.22 -3.12 -5.23
CA ASN A 171 7.85 -2.67 -5.00
C ASN A 171 7.02 -2.91 -6.26
N PHE A 172 6.01 -3.75 -6.15
CA PHE A 172 5.10 -4.06 -7.23
C PHE A 172 3.71 -4.36 -6.69
N GLY A 173 2.70 -4.08 -7.49
CA GLY A 173 1.32 -4.32 -7.08
C GLY A 173 0.33 -4.00 -8.18
N ILE A 174 -0.94 -4.13 -7.81
CA ILE A 174 -2.08 -3.76 -8.64
C ILE A 174 -3.06 -2.99 -7.78
N GLU A 175 -3.16 -1.70 -8.04
CA GLU A 175 -4.20 -0.88 -7.41
C GLU A 175 -5.52 -1.04 -8.16
N VAL A 176 -6.60 -1.21 -7.42
CA VAL A 176 -7.97 -1.17 -7.95
C VAL A 176 -8.74 -0.09 -7.21
N GLY A 177 -9.49 0.71 -7.94
CA GLY A 177 -10.23 1.81 -7.35
C GLY A 177 -11.52 2.14 -8.10
N TYR A 178 -12.30 3.02 -7.51
CA TYR A 178 -13.50 3.59 -8.11
C TYR A 178 -13.38 5.11 -8.15
N MET A 179 -13.50 5.66 -9.36
CA MET A 179 -13.40 7.09 -9.65
C MET A 179 -14.79 7.74 -9.65
N PHE A 180 -14.94 8.85 -8.94
CA PHE A 180 -16.21 9.60 -8.79
C PHE A 180 -15.98 11.12 -8.75
#